data_dae2d6258f1d84782904a8d2c14ed8fc
#
_entry.id   dae2d6258f1d84782904a8d2c14ed8fc
#
_cell.length_a   1.000
_cell.length_b   1.000
_cell.length_c   1.000
_cell.angle_alpha   90.00
_cell.angle_beta   90.00
_cell.angle_gamma   90.00
#
_symmetry.space_group_name_H-M   'P 1'
#
loop_
_entity.id
_entity.type
_entity.pdbx_description
1 polymer ?
#
loop_
_entity_poly.entity_id
_entity_poly.type
_entity_poly.pdbx_seq_one_letter_code
_entity_poly.pdbx_strand_id
1 'polypeptide(L)'
;IAKTWFIEENKSKYFYLCEDAGKATSIAAADNALIAMKNWSGLENLKNIKNPTLIIWGDQDKAYNFNQVDTLNKNIPNSELKIIEGCSHNVHLEKPDEFNEVVKYFLAEAFKI
;
A
#
# COMPACT_ATOMS: atom_id res chain seq x y z
N ILE A 1 -3.56 2.10 -15.50
CA ILE A 1 -3.53 1.67 -14.07
C ILE A 1 -2.76 2.70 -13.24
N ALA A 2 -1.46 3.00 -13.51
CA ALA A 2 -0.65 3.90 -12.68
C ALA A 2 -1.27 5.29 -12.40
N LYS A 3 -2.03 5.86 -13.32
CA LYS A 3 -2.71 7.14 -13.11
C LYS A 3 -3.67 7.13 -11.91
N THR A 4 -4.37 6.04 -11.68
CA THR A 4 -5.34 5.91 -10.58
C THR A 4 -4.67 5.75 -9.21
N TRP A 5 -3.36 5.61 -9.15
CA TRP A 5 -2.58 5.48 -7.91
C TRP A 5 -2.19 6.82 -7.29
N PHE A 6 -2.53 7.94 -7.96
CA PHE A 6 -2.24 9.30 -7.51
C PHE A 6 -3.49 10.17 -7.59
N ILE A 7 -3.62 11.12 -6.68
CA ILE A 7 -4.73 12.10 -6.66
C ILE A 7 -4.72 12.93 -7.94
N GLU A 8 -3.57 13.51 -8.28
CA GLU A 8 -3.41 14.37 -9.46
C GLU A 8 -3.03 13.57 -10.72
N GLU A 9 -3.19 12.25 -10.69
CA GLU A 9 -2.89 11.36 -11.79
C GLU A 9 -1.46 11.56 -12.34
N ASN A 10 -1.32 11.74 -13.67
CA ASN A 10 -0.03 11.93 -14.31
C ASN A 10 0.60 13.32 -14.10
N LYS A 11 -0.06 14.23 -13.37
CA LYS A 11 0.51 15.51 -12.95
C LYS A 11 1.26 15.42 -11.63
N SER A 12 1.09 14.32 -10.89
CA SER A 12 1.78 14.11 -9.62
C SER A 12 3.29 14.07 -9.80
N LYS A 13 4.01 14.71 -8.88
CA LYS A 13 5.47 14.93 -8.95
C LYS A 13 6.28 13.67 -9.24
N TYR A 14 5.89 12.55 -8.65
CA TYR A 14 6.63 11.28 -8.75
C TYR A 14 5.94 10.23 -9.64
N PHE A 15 4.92 10.64 -10.43
CA PHE A 15 4.24 9.74 -11.35
C PHE A 15 5.19 9.06 -12.34
N TYR A 16 6.23 9.76 -12.79
CA TYR A 16 7.22 9.23 -13.73
C TYR A 16 7.88 7.94 -13.25
N LEU A 17 8.06 7.74 -11.93
CA LEU A 17 8.65 6.52 -11.38
C LEU A 17 7.78 5.29 -11.70
N CYS A 18 6.46 5.42 -11.57
CA CYS A 18 5.52 4.36 -11.90
C CYS A 18 5.40 4.16 -13.42
N GLU A 19 5.47 5.25 -14.19
CA GLU A 19 5.44 5.18 -15.65
C GLU A 19 6.66 4.46 -16.21
N ASP A 20 7.86 4.81 -15.75
CA ASP A 20 9.12 4.20 -16.17
C ASP A 20 9.17 2.72 -15.79
N ALA A 21 8.76 2.36 -14.58
CA ALA A 21 8.64 0.96 -14.17
C ALA A 21 7.65 0.19 -15.06
N GLY A 22 6.51 0.79 -15.38
CA GLY A 22 5.53 0.21 -16.29
C GLY A 22 6.06 -0.01 -17.69
N LYS A 23 6.81 0.95 -18.24
CA LYS A 23 7.46 0.83 -19.57
C LYS A 23 8.54 -0.25 -19.61
N ALA A 24 9.24 -0.48 -18.48
CA ALA A 24 10.25 -1.51 -18.35
C ALA A 24 9.68 -2.93 -18.16
N THR A 25 8.39 -3.04 -17.85
CA THR A 25 7.71 -4.33 -17.60
C THR A 25 7.16 -4.91 -18.90
N SER A 26 7.47 -6.16 -19.20
CA SER A 26 6.88 -6.86 -20.35
C SER A 26 5.38 -7.15 -20.11
N ILE A 27 4.60 -7.17 -21.21
CA ILE A 27 3.17 -7.53 -21.15
C ILE A 27 2.98 -8.91 -20.51
N ALA A 28 3.81 -9.89 -20.91
CA ALA A 28 3.73 -11.24 -20.36
C ALA A 28 3.98 -11.26 -18.83
N ALA A 29 4.93 -10.47 -18.32
CA ALA A 29 5.18 -10.36 -16.89
C ALA A 29 3.98 -9.74 -16.14
N ALA A 30 3.38 -8.70 -16.71
CA ALA A 30 2.20 -8.05 -16.14
C ALA A 30 0.99 -9.00 -16.11
N ASP A 31 0.73 -9.72 -17.19
CA ASP A 31 -0.38 -10.69 -17.29
C ASP A 31 -0.20 -11.85 -16.32
N ASN A 32 1.00 -12.40 -16.22
CA ASN A 32 1.30 -13.48 -15.27
C ASN A 32 1.15 -13.03 -13.82
N ALA A 33 1.55 -11.80 -13.49
CA ALA A 33 1.35 -11.23 -12.16
C ALA A 33 -0.15 -11.09 -11.82
N LEU A 34 -0.96 -10.59 -12.75
CA LEU A 34 -2.41 -10.46 -12.57
C LEU A 34 -3.09 -11.83 -12.40
N ILE A 35 -2.67 -12.85 -13.16
CA ILE A 35 -3.18 -14.21 -13.01
C ILE A 35 -2.81 -14.78 -11.63
N ALA A 36 -1.57 -14.59 -11.18
CA ALA A 36 -1.12 -15.02 -9.87
C ALA A 36 -1.92 -14.34 -8.75
N MET A 37 -2.13 -13.03 -8.83
CA MET A 37 -2.94 -12.26 -7.87
C MET A 37 -4.39 -12.77 -7.82
N LYS A 38 -5.00 -13.06 -8.97
CA LYS A 38 -6.38 -13.57 -9.06
C LYS A 38 -6.54 -14.93 -8.39
N ASN A 39 -5.53 -15.78 -8.47
CA ASN A 39 -5.57 -17.16 -7.99
C ASN A 39 -5.04 -17.32 -6.56
N TRP A 40 -4.49 -16.26 -5.97
CA TRP A 40 -3.92 -16.31 -4.64
C TRP A 40 -4.89 -15.75 -3.58
N SER A 41 -4.93 -16.38 -2.43
CA SER A 41 -5.59 -15.86 -1.24
C SER A 41 -4.74 -16.14 0.00
N GLY A 42 -4.45 -15.08 0.76
CA GLY A 42 -3.73 -15.16 2.02
C GLY A 42 -4.61 -14.93 3.25
N LEU A 43 -5.92 -14.75 3.06
CA LEU A 43 -6.84 -14.32 4.12
C LEU A 43 -6.77 -15.22 5.36
N GLU A 44 -6.80 -16.53 5.17
CA GLU A 44 -6.78 -17.51 6.27
C GLU A 44 -5.44 -17.51 7.04
N ASN A 45 -4.38 -17.01 6.43
CA ASN A 45 -3.04 -16.97 7.01
C ASN A 45 -2.74 -15.66 7.78
N LEU A 46 -3.56 -14.63 7.66
CA LEU A 46 -3.34 -13.35 8.33
C LEU A 46 -3.19 -13.49 9.85
N LYS A 47 -3.98 -14.35 10.47
CA LYS A 47 -3.91 -14.67 11.91
C LYS A 47 -2.57 -15.26 12.38
N ASN A 48 -1.76 -15.75 11.45
CA ASN A 48 -0.44 -16.33 11.72
C ASN A 48 0.68 -15.27 11.72
N ILE A 49 0.41 -14.05 11.28
CA ILE A 49 1.35 -12.93 11.33
C ILE A 49 1.43 -12.45 12.78
N LYS A 50 2.55 -12.74 13.45
CA LYS A 50 2.77 -12.38 14.86
C LYS A 50 3.60 -11.13 15.05
N ASN A 51 4.26 -10.68 14.01
CA ASN A 51 5.08 -9.48 14.03
C ASN A 51 4.24 -8.22 14.21
N PRO A 52 4.74 -7.18 14.88
CA PRO A 52 4.14 -5.85 14.80
C PRO A 52 3.97 -5.44 13.33
N THR A 53 2.79 -5.02 12.97
CA THR A 53 2.43 -4.74 11.57
C THR A 53 1.78 -3.37 11.45
N LEU A 54 2.36 -2.51 10.65
CA LEU A 54 1.78 -1.22 10.29
C LEU A 54 1.12 -1.31 8.92
N ILE A 55 -0.16 -0.96 8.85
CA ILE A 55 -0.93 -0.86 7.61
C ILE A 55 -1.13 0.63 7.35
N ILE A 56 -0.64 1.12 6.22
CA ILE A 56 -0.82 2.52 5.80
C ILE A 56 -1.73 2.55 4.57
N TRP A 57 -2.74 3.40 4.61
CA TRP A 57 -3.72 3.51 3.54
C TRP A 57 -4.10 4.97 3.28
N GLY A 58 -4.15 5.34 2.00
CA GLY A 58 -4.66 6.64 1.58
C GLY A 58 -6.18 6.60 1.44
N ASP A 59 -6.87 7.59 2.00
CA ASP A 59 -8.35 7.61 2.04
C ASP A 59 -9.00 7.74 0.65
N GLN A 60 -8.22 8.14 -0.37
CA GLN A 60 -8.64 8.25 -1.77
C GLN A 60 -8.12 7.11 -2.65
N ASP A 61 -7.67 6.01 -2.05
CA ASP A 61 -7.16 4.86 -2.79
C ASP A 61 -8.27 4.20 -3.63
N LYS A 62 -8.07 4.15 -4.94
CA LYS A 62 -8.98 3.52 -5.91
C LYS A 62 -8.60 2.07 -6.23
N ALA A 63 -7.41 1.62 -5.80
CA ALA A 63 -6.96 0.25 -6.01
C ALA A 63 -7.45 -0.68 -4.90
N TYR A 64 -7.38 -0.22 -3.65
CA TYR A 64 -7.85 -0.95 -2.47
C TYR A 64 -8.81 -0.08 -1.65
N ASN A 65 -10.01 -0.61 -1.41
CA ASN A 65 -11.02 0.08 -0.61
C ASN A 65 -10.81 -0.14 0.90
N PHE A 66 -11.50 0.65 1.72
CA PHE A 66 -11.42 0.58 3.17
C PHE A 66 -11.68 -0.82 3.73
N ASN A 67 -12.67 -1.54 3.19
CA ASN A 67 -13.02 -2.88 3.70
C ASN A 67 -11.86 -3.88 3.57
N GLN A 68 -11.04 -3.75 2.51
CA GLN A 68 -9.88 -4.61 2.31
C GLN A 68 -8.80 -4.36 3.35
N VAL A 69 -8.47 -3.09 3.63
CA VAL A 69 -7.45 -2.75 4.64
C VAL A 69 -7.96 -2.98 6.06
N ASP A 70 -9.24 -2.75 6.32
CA ASP A 70 -9.89 -3.08 7.59
C ASP A 70 -9.88 -4.60 7.85
N THR A 71 -10.06 -5.40 6.80
CA THR A 71 -9.93 -6.86 6.89
C THR A 71 -8.52 -7.27 7.30
N LEU A 72 -7.48 -6.65 6.76
CA LEU A 72 -6.09 -6.89 7.20
C LEU A 72 -5.93 -6.55 8.67
N ASN A 73 -6.37 -5.35 9.06
CA ASN A 73 -6.24 -4.86 10.44
C ASN A 73 -6.98 -5.73 11.47
N LYS A 74 -8.15 -6.26 11.11
CA LYS A 74 -8.92 -7.14 11.98
C LYS A 74 -8.36 -8.55 12.12
N ASN A 75 -7.66 -9.04 11.11
CA ASN A 75 -7.20 -10.43 11.06
C ASN A 75 -5.70 -10.59 11.38
N ILE A 76 -4.92 -9.54 11.38
CA ILE A 76 -3.52 -9.56 11.83
C ILE A 76 -3.49 -9.15 13.30
N PRO A 77 -3.13 -10.05 14.25
CA PRO A 77 -3.31 -9.80 15.70
C PRO A 77 -2.59 -8.56 16.25
N ASN A 78 -1.39 -8.25 15.73
CA ASN A 78 -0.55 -7.16 16.18
C ASN A 78 -0.44 -6.07 15.11
N SER A 79 -1.56 -5.67 14.52
CA SER A 79 -1.58 -4.64 13.49
C SER A 79 -2.17 -3.32 13.99
N GLU A 80 -1.70 -2.25 13.37
CA GLU A 80 -2.27 -0.92 13.51
C GLU A 80 -2.50 -0.33 12.12
N LEU A 81 -3.68 0.28 11.92
CA LEU A 81 -4.04 0.94 10.66
C LEU A 81 -3.89 2.45 10.80
N LYS A 82 -3.06 3.03 9.92
CA LYS A 82 -2.94 4.49 9.73
C LYS A 82 -3.55 4.91 8.41
N ILE A 83 -4.51 5.81 8.50
CA ILE A 83 -5.15 6.43 7.34
C ILE A 83 -4.50 7.77 7.09
N ILE A 84 -4.02 7.99 5.88
CA ILE A 84 -3.44 9.27 5.44
C ILE A 84 -4.48 9.95 4.55
N GLU A 85 -4.97 11.11 5.02
CA GLU A 85 -6.02 11.86 4.33
C GLU A 85 -5.49 12.55 3.07
N GLY A 86 -6.33 12.65 2.06
CA GLY A 86 -6.03 13.38 0.82
C GLY A 86 -4.89 12.75 0.02
N CYS A 87 -4.74 11.45 0.07
CA CYS A 87 -3.81 10.74 -0.80
C CYS A 87 -4.37 9.42 -1.33
N SER A 88 -3.83 8.94 -2.42
CA SER A 88 -4.27 7.74 -3.10
C SER A 88 -3.39 6.53 -2.76
N HIS A 89 -3.17 5.63 -3.70
CA HIS A 89 -2.49 4.36 -3.50
C HIS A 89 -1.00 4.50 -3.15
N ASN A 90 -0.31 5.46 -3.75
CA ASN A 90 1.12 5.69 -3.55
C ASN A 90 1.40 6.70 -2.43
N VAL A 91 0.95 6.41 -1.21
CA VAL A 91 1.08 7.28 -0.03
C VAL A 91 2.51 7.82 0.15
N HIS A 92 3.51 6.95 0.03
CA HIS A 92 4.92 7.27 0.17
C HIS A 92 5.47 8.23 -0.89
N LEU A 93 4.82 8.32 -2.06
CA LEU A 93 5.18 9.26 -3.13
C LEU A 93 4.36 10.55 -3.07
N GLU A 94 3.10 10.49 -2.63
CA GLU A 94 2.23 11.65 -2.55
C GLU A 94 2.47 12.47 -1.26
N LYS A 95 2.72 11.79 -0.14
CA LYS A 95 2.94 12.39 1.18
C LYS A 95 4.16 11.79 1.90
N PRO A 96 5.37 11.98 1.33
CA PRO A 96 6.58 11.32 1.84
C PRO A 96 6.92 11.69 3.27
N ASP A 97 6.72 12.95 3.67
CA ASP A 97 7.06 13.41 5.02
C ASP A 97 6.13 12.77 6.06
N GLU A 98 4.82 12.79 5.81
CA GLU A 98 3.83 12.18 6.70
C GLU A 98 4.00 10.65 6.76
N PHE A 99 4.23 10.01 5.62
CA PHE A 99 4.55 8.58 5.55
C PHE A 99 5.78 8.24 6.39
N ASN A 100 6.88 8.99 6.24
CA ASN A 100 8.10 8.76 6.97
C ASN A 100 7.94 8.96 8.49
N GLU A 101 7.18 9.96 8.92
CA GLU A 101 6.91 10.19 10.36
C GLU A 101 6.11 9.04 10.97
N VAL A 102 5.09 8.57 10.27
CA VAL A 102 4.27 7.42 10.72
C VAL A 102 5.13 6.16 10.83
N VAL A 103 5.98 5.88 9.83
CA VAL A 103 6.86 4.72 9.84
C VAL A 103 7.90 4.82 10.96
N LYS A 104 8.56 5.99 11.12
CA LYS A 104 9.54 6.20 12.20
C LYS A 104 8.93 5.98 13.58
N TYR A 105 7.75 6.57 13.82
CA TYR A 105 7.06 6.39 15.10
C TYR A 105 6.74 4.92 15.37
N PHE A 106 6.16 4.23 14.39
CA PHE A 106 5.85 2.80 14.51
C PHE A 106 7.09 1.96 14.82
N LEU A 107 8.20 2.19 14.10
CA LEU A 107 9.45 1.44 14.34
C LEU A 107 10.02 1.72 15.73
N ALA A 108 9.98 2.97 16.20
CA ALA A 108 10.44 3.34 17.52
C ALA A 108 9.64 2.61 18.62
N GLU A 109 8.31 2.60 18.52
CA GLU A 109 7.45 1.92 19.48
C GLU A 109 7.57 0.39 19.41
N ALA A 110 7.57 -0.18 18.20
CA ALA A 110 7.60 -1.63 18.02
C ALA A 110 8.91 -2.26 18.47
N PHE A 111 10.02 -1.55 18.34
CA PHE A 111 11.37 -2.04 18.67
C PHE A 111 12.01 -1.33 19.86
N LYS A 112 11.32 -0.40 20.50
CA LYS A 112 11.78 0.36 21.68
C LYS A 112 13.15 1.04 21.46
N ILE A 113 13.32 1.63 20.30
CA ILE A 113 14.52 2.36 19.90
C ILE A 113 14.35 3.87 19.95
#